data_fe53bcad6fb4ce7cf2f0cf5c87283299
#
_entry.id   fe53bcad6fb4ce7cf2f0cf5c87283299
#
_cell.length_a   1.000
_cell.length_b   1.000
_cell.length_c   1.000
_cell.angle_alpha   90.00
_cell.angle_beta   90.00
_cell.angle_gamma   90.00
#
_symmetry.space_group_name_H-M   'P 1'
#
loop_
_entity.id
_entity.type
_entity.pdbx_description
1 polymer ?
#
loop_
_entity_poly.entity_id
_entity_poly.type
_entity_poly.pdbx_seq_one_letter_code
_entity_poly.pdbx_strand_id
1 'polypeptide(L)'
;MMKKSIALLALALLPTLANANLVVNGSFEADAQAAGTWNIYDNLTGWTGGRLGVELRNNVAGAASEGVNYVELDTTGNSSIYQFITTSAGTWYDLAFDYSPREGVAEASNQIKVWWGNDVLTTPPLKGFNAGPGNNWSTYTFKVLGTGNDKLFFDALGTNDSYGGSLDNIRVTAVPEPETYAMLLAGLGMIGFMSRRRKGN
;
A
#
# COMPACT_ATOMS: atom_id res chain seq x y z
N MET A 1 27.12 8.95 56.07
CA MET A 1 25.81 8.82 55.37
C MET A 1 26.04 9.05 53.89
N MET A 2 26.05 7.97 53.08
CA MET A 2 26.20 8.04 51.62
C MET A 2 24.83 8.35 50.96
N LYS A 3 24.73 9.52 50.31
CA LYS A 3 23.55 9.88 49.51
C LYS A 3 23.60 9.09 48.18
N LYS A 4 22.73 8.10 48.04
CA LYS A 4 22.53 7.38 46.79
C LYS A 4 21.74 8.27 45.81
N SER A 5 22.42 8.78 44.78
CA SER A 5 21.78 9.48 43.66
C SER A 5 21.15 8.44 42.73
N ILE A 6 19.85 8.34 42.74
CA ILE A 6 19.09 7.56 41.73
C ILE A 6 19.00 8.44 40.50
N ALA A 7 19.77 8.11 39.47
CA ALA A 7 19.61 8.68 38.13
C ALA A 7 18.40 8.04 37.49
N LEU A 8 17.30 8.78 37.39
CA LEU A 8 16.09 8.35 36.64
C LEU A 8 16.40 8.53 35.15
N LEU A 9 16.72 7.43 34.48
CA LEU A 9 16.86 7.39 33.02
C LEU A 9 15.44 7.47 32.42
N ALA A 10 15.00 8.68 32.05
CA ALA A 10 13.76 8.85 31.30
C ALA A 10 14.00 8.36 29.87
N LEU A 11 13.61 7.11 29.62
CA LEU A 11 13.55 6.55 28.26
C LEU A 11 12.44 7.30 27.50
N ALA A 12 12.82 8.25 26.65
CA ALA A 12 11.91 8.93 25.76
C ALA A 12 11.35 7.90 24.75
N LEU A 13 10.17 7.38 25.01
CA LEU A 13 9.34 6.68 24.03
C LEU A 13 8.97 7.73 22.98
N LEU A 14 9.72 7.77 21.87
CA LEU A 14 9.30 8.50 20.68
C LEU A 14 8.04 7.80 20.17
N PRO A 15 6.89 8.47 20.10
CA PRO A 15 5.75 7.90 19.41
C PRO A 15 6.17 7.74 17.95
N THR A 16 6.25 6.50 17.47
CA THR A 16 6.22 6.25 16.04
C THR A 16 4.85 6.71 15.58
N LEU A 17 4.79 7.82 14.84
CA LEU A 17 3.59 8.22 14.13
C LEU A 17 3.32 7.10 13.11
N ALA A 18 2.57 6.10 13.52
CA ALA A 18 2.03 5.11 12.59
C ALA A 18 1.04 5.86 11.70
N ASN A 19 1.46 6.20 10.49
CA ASN A 19 0.54 6.73 9.51
C ASN A 19 -0.43 5.61 9.14
N ALA A 20 -1.72 5.83 9.40
CA ALA A 20 -2.76 4.88 9.04
C ALA A 20 -2.80 4.72 7.51
N ASN A 21 -2.95 3.48 7.06
CA ASN A 21 -3.22 3.22 5.65
C ASN A 21 -4.60 3.82 5.29
N LEU A 22 -4.64 4.65 4.26
CA LEU A 22 -5.88 5.26 3.76
C LEU A 22 -6.64 4.35 2.81
N VAL A 23 -6.00 3.31 2.28
CA VAL A 23 -6.63 2.31 1.42
C VAL A 23 -7.47 1.38 2.29
N VAL A 24 -8.73 1.23 1.92
CA VAL A 24 -9.63 0.25 2.54
C VAL A 24 -9.39 -1.10 1.87
N ASN A 25 -9.13 -2.15 2.66
CA ASN A 25 -8.97 -3.51 2.16
C ASN A 25 -7.87 -3.64 1.08
N GLY A 26 -6.70 -3.08 1.33
CA GLY A 26 -5.58 -3.08 0.37
C GLY A 26 -4.92 -4.45 0.16
N SER A 27 -5.13 -5.40 1.08
CA SER A 27 -4.70 -6.81 1.00
C SER A 27 -5.85 -7.77 0.63
N PHE A 28 -7.04 -7.24 0.33
CA PHE A 28 -8.23 -8.01 -0.10
C PHE A 28 -8.73 -9.06 0.91
N GLU A 29 -8.33 -8.99 2.16
CA GLU A 29 -8.68 -9.96 3.22
C GLU A 29 -10.10 -9.79 3.78
N ALA A 30 -10.77 -8.65 3.49
CA ALA A 30 -12.15 -8.43 3.93
C ALA A 30 -13.19 -9.24 3.13
N ASP A 31 -12.79 -9.80 1.98
CA ASP A 31 -13.64 -10.60 1.12
C ASP A 31 -13.30 -12.09 1.28
N ALA A 32 -14.31 -12.91 1.56
CA ALA A 32 -14.11 -14.34 1.80
C ALA A 32 -13.89 -15.10 0.49
N GLN A 33 -12.74 -15.76 0.36
CA GLN A 33 -12.43 -16.67 -0.74
C GLN A 33 -11.87 -17.99 -0.16
N ALA A 34 -12.41 -19.13 -0.59
CA ALA A 34 -11.97 -20.42 -0.09
C ALA A 34 -10.54 -20.73 -0.55
N ALA A 35 -9.72 -21.33 0.31
CA ALA A 35 -8.35 -21.67 0.00
C ALA A 35 -8.23 -22.57 -1.26
N GLY A 36 -7.27 -22.25 -2.13
CA GLY A 36 -7.04 -22.95 -3.39
C GLY A 36 -8.09 -22.66 -4.45
N THR A 37 -8.91 -21.59 -4.29
CA THR A 37 -9.95 -21.21 -5.24
C THR A 37 -9.83 -19.74 -5.66
N TRP A 38 -10.55 -19.41 -6.72
CA TRP A 38 -10.72 -18.06 -7.23
C TRP A 38 -12.16 -17.82 -7.71
N ASN A 39 -12.57 -16.58 -7.79
CA ASN A 39 -13.83 -16.17 -8.39
C ASN A 39 -13.75 -14.73 -8.90
N ILE A 40 -14.59 -14.41 -9.88
CA ILE A 40 -14.72 -13.05 -10.43
C ILE A 40 -15.87 -12.36 -9.73
N TYR A 41 -15.59 -11.15 -9.21
CA TYR A 41 -16.56 -10.29 -8.53
C TYR A 41 -16.69 -8.95 -9.28
N ASP A 42 -17.91 -8.42 -9.34
CA ASP A 42 -18.11 -7.08 -9.89
C ASP A 42 -17.40 -6.01 -9.06
N ASN A 43 -17.37 -6.19 -7.74
CA ASN A 43 -16.72 -5.30 -6.77
C ASN A 43 -16.19 -6.13 -5.61
N LEU A 44 -15.17 -5.60 -4.93
CA LEU A 44 -14.70 -6.10 -3.62
C LEU A 44 -14.90 -5.03 -2.54
N THR A 45 -14.83 -5.40 -1.29
CA THR A 45 -14.94 -4.46 -0.16
C THR A 45 -13.97 -3.30 -0.32
N GLY A 46 -14.51 -2.07 -0.45
CA GLY A 46 -13.72 -0.85 -0.68
C GLY A 46 -13.28 -0.63 -2.14
N TRP A 47 -13.46 -1.58 -3.04
CA TRP A 47 -12.99 -1.50 -4.42
C TRP A 47 -14.12 -1.66 -5.44
N THR A 48 -14.07 -0.84 -6.48
CA THR A 48 -14.96 -0.97 -7.64
C THR A 48 -14.21 -1.65 -8.78
N GLY A 49 -14.75 -2.75 -9.28
CA GLY A 49 -14.21 -3.45 -10.43
C GLY A 49 -14.55 -2.78 -11.75
N GLY A 50 -13.75 -3.06 -12.77
CA GLY A 50 -14.02 -2.67 -14.15
C GLY A 50 -15.14 -3.50 -14.79
N ARG A 51 -15.33 -3.30 -16.11
CA ARG A 51 -16.43 -3.92 -16.87
C ARG A 51 -16.46 -5.46 -16.80
N LEU A 52 -15.33 -6.10 -16.65
CA LEU A 52 -15.19 -7.56 -16.57
C LEU A 52 -14.94 -8.05 -15.13
N GLY A 53 -15.15 -7.18 -14.14
CA GLY A 53 -14.94 -7.49 -12.73
C GLY A 53 -13.48 -7.54 -12.32
N VAL A 54 -13.22 -8.15 -11.18
CA VAL A 54 -11.91 -8.40 -10.59
C VAL A 54 -11.85 -9.83 -10.10
N GLU A 55 -10.78 -10.54 -10.38
CA GLU A 55 -10.59 -11.92 -9.93
C GLU A 55 -9.89 -11.93 -8.57
N LEU A 56 -10.60 -12.38 -7.53
CA LEU A 56 -10.06 -12.61 -6.20
C LEU A 56 -9.55 -14.05 -6.11
N ARG A 57 -8.29 -14.22 -5.69
CA ARG A 57 -7.59 -15.49 -5.58
C ARG A 57 -7.15 -15.74 -4.14
N ASN A 58 -7.24 -16.99 -3.70
CA ASN A 58 -6.68 -17.43 -2.43
C ASN A 58 -5.76 -18.61 -2.68
N ASN A 59 -4.43 -18.36 -2.68
CA ASN A 59 -3.39 -19.37 -2.92
C ASN A 59 -3.57 -20.17 -4.23
N VAL A 60 -4.08 -19.53 -5.27
CA VAL A 60 -4.16 -20.08 -6.64
C VAL A 60 -3.04 -19.47 -7.47
N ALA A 61 -2.25 -20.26 -8.17
CA ALA A 61 -1.07 -19.83 -8.93
C ALA A 61 0.00 -19.11 -8.06
N GLY A 62 0.04 -19.39 -6.76
CA GLY A 62 1.00 -18.86 -5.81
C GLY A 62 0.37 -18.29 -4.54
N ALA A 63 1.22 -17.99 -3.56
CA ALA A 63 0.81 -17.36 -2.30
C ALA A 63 0.61 -15.85 -2.49
N ALA A 64 -0.26 -15.23 -1.67
CA ALA A 64 -0.41 -13.80 -1.54
C ALA A 64 0.90 -13.14 -1.05
N SER A 65 1.04 -11.82 -1.23
CA SER A 65 2.12 -11.03 -0.64
C SER A 65 1.82 -10.72 0.82
N GLU A 66 0.57 -10.40 1.13
CA GLU A 66 0.06 -10.23 2.48
C GLU A 66 -1.20 -11.08 2.68
N GLY A 67 -1.32 -11.73 3.85
CA GLY A 67 -2.47 -12.58 4.16
C GLY A 67 -2.58 -13.81 3.27
N VAL A 68 -3.76 -14.04 2.68
CA VAL A 68 -4.06 -15.22 1.84
C VAL A 68 -4.69 -14.88 0.50
N ASN A 69 -5.23 -13.67 0.37
CA ASN A 69 -5.93 -13.20 -0.83
C ASN A 69 -5.07 -12.24 -1.65
N TYR A 70 -5.30 -12.22 -2.95
CA TYR A 70 -4.75 -11.23 -3.88
C TYR A 70 -5.65 -11.15 -5.11
N VAL A 71 -5.47 -10.15 -5.96
CA VAL A 71 -6.30 -9.98 -7.17
C VAL A 71 -5.50 -10.11 -8.45
N GLU A 72 -6.18 -10.56 -9.52
CA GLU A 72 -5.74 -10.50 -10.91
C GLU A 72 -6.75 -9.68 -11.71
N LEU A 73 -6.29 -8.88 -12.68
CA LEU A 73 -7.14 -7.94 -13.40
C LEU A 73 -7.43 -8.34 -14.84
N ASP A 74 -6.75 -9.33 -15.41
CA ASP A 74 -7.16 -9.95 -16.69
C ASP A 74 -8.05 -11.17 -16.41
N THR A 75 -9.32 -10.93 -16.15
CA THR A 75 -10.33 -11.90 -15.73
C THR A 75 -10.74 -12.81 -16.89
N THR A 76 -11.85 -12.51 -17.58
CA THR A 76 -12.20 -13.06 -18.91
C THR A 76 -11.66 -12.17 -20.03
N GLY A 77 -10.87 -11.20 -19.69
CA GLY A 77 -10.22 -10.19 -20.49
C GLY A 77 -9.74 -9.03 -19.63
N ASN A 78 -8.97 -8.12 -20.22
CA ASN A 78 -8.45 -6.96 -19.54
C ASN A 78 -9.55 -6.16 -18.81
N SER A 79 -9.39 -5.99 -17.51
CA SER A 79 -10.29 -5.28 -16.61
C SER A 79 -9.51 -4.35 -15.70
N SER A 80 -10.15 -3.79 -14.69
CA SER A 80 -9.53 -2.79 -13.84
C SER A 80 -10.13 -2.81 -12.44
N ILE A 81 -9.47 -2.11 -11.50
CA ILE A 81 -9.97 -1.92 -10.14
C ILE A 81 -9.61 -0.51 -9.67
N TYR A 82 -10.52 0.15 -8.92
CA TYR A 82 -10.22 1.46 -8.36
C TYR A 82 -10.87 1.70 -7.00
N GLN A 83 -10.30 2.65 -6.28
CA GLN A 83 -10.83 3.19 -5.04
C GLN A 83 -10.65 4.71 -5.02
N PHE A 84 -11.59 5.44 -4.43
CA PHE A 84 -11.40 6.86 -4.10
C PHE A 84 -10.79 6.98 -2.70
N ILE A 85 -9.67 7.67 -2.61
CA ILE A 85 -8.92 7.89 -1.38
C ILE A 85 -9.15 9.31 -0.91
N THR A 86 -9.68 9.48 0.30
CA THR A 86 -9.80 10.80 0.91
C THR A 86 -8.43 11.27 1.39
N THR A 87 -7.96 12.37 0.83
CA THR A 87 -6.66 12.96 1.14
C THR A 87 -6.80 14.40 1.62
N SER A 88 -5.72 15.01 2.08
CA SER A 88 -5.62 16.44 2.31
C SER A 88 -4.95 17.10 1.11
N ALA A 89 -5.59 18.13 0.52
CA ALA A 89 -5.03 18.83 -0.62
C ALA A 89 -3.67 19.46 -0.27
N GLY A 90 -2.67 19.26 -1.13
CA GLY A 90 -1.32 19.76 -0.94
C GLY A 90 -0.42 18.87 -0.07
N THR A 91 -0.94 17.81 0.55
CA THR A 91 -0.16 16.85 1.34
C THR A 91 0.41 15.75 0.45
N TRP A 92 1.68 15.40 0.68
CA TRP A 92 2.33 14.27 0.01
C TRP A 92 2.01 12.95 0.70
N TYR A 93 1.84 11.92 -0.13
CA TYR A 93 1.59 10.55 0.31
C TYR A 93 2.59 9.59 -0.35
N ASP A 94 2.95 8.52 0.37
CA ASP A 94 3.60 7.37 -0.19
C ASP A 94 2.52 6.34 -0.56
N LEU A 95 2.35 6.10 -1.87
CA LEU A 95 1.58 4.98 -2.41
C LEU A 95 2.54 3.81 -2.60
N ALA A 96 2.23 2.67 -2.03
CA ALA A 96 2.97 1.43 -2.27
C ALA A 96 2.01 0.28 -2.54
N PHE A 97 2.43 -0.68 -3.36
CA PHE A 97 1.70 -1.91 -3.65
C PHE A 97 2.66 -2.99 -4.13
N ASP A 98 2.25 -4.24 -4.03
CA ASP A 98 2.99 -5.37 -4.52
C ASP A 98 2.37 -5.86 -5.83
N TYR A 99 3.25 -6.13 -6.82
CA TYR A 99 2.91 -6.64 -8.13
C TYR A 99 3.70 -7.91 -8.40
N SER A 100 3.04 -8.92 -8.97
CA SER A 100 3.67 -10.14 -9.46
C SER A 100 3.21 -10.44 -10.88
N PRO A 101 4.12 -10.68 -11.84
CA PRO A 101 3.74 -11.30 -13.09
C PRO A 101 3.31 -12.74 -12.82
N ARG A 102 2.29 -13.21 -13.53
CA ARG A 102 1.79 -14.57 -13.43
C ARG A 102 2.82 -15.57 -13.93
N GLU A 103 2.94 -16.70 -13.22
CA GLU A 103 3.81 -17.82 -13.58
C GLU A 103 3.56 -18.33 -14.99
N GLY A 104 4.64 -18.47 -15.78
CA GLY A 104 4.63 -19.08 -17.12
C GLY A 104 3.90 -18.26 -18.21
N VAL A 105 3.43 -17.05 -17.88
CA VAL A 105 2.67 -16.21 -18.80
C VAL A 105 3.57 -15.15 -19.45
N ALA A 106 3.35 -14.89 -20.72
CA ALA A 106 4.16 -13.93 -21.49
C ALA A 106 4.12 -12.52 -20.84
N GLU A 107 5.25 -11.81 -20.92
CA GLU A 107 5.36 -10.44 -20.40
C GLU A 107 4.27 -9.50 -20.95
N ALA A 108 3.86 -9.72 -22.20
CA ALA A 108 2.83 -8.91 -22.84
C ALA A 108 1.45 -9.03 -22.19
N SER A 109 1.11 -10.15 -21.56
CA SER A 109 -0.16 -10.38 -20.87
C SER A 109 -0.16 -9.84 -19.43
N ASN A 110 1.01 -9.68 -18.83
CA ASN A 110 1.18 -9.27 -17.43
C ASN A 110 1.16 -7.74 -17.22
N GLN A 111 0.68 -6.94 -18.19
CA GLN A 111 0.80 -5.49 -18.11
C GLN A 111 -0.26 -4.88 -17.21
N ILE A 112 0.19 -4.03 -16.26
CA ILE A 112 -0.68 -3.21 -15.41
C ILE A 112 -0.24 -1.75 -15.48
N LYS A 113 -1.18 -0.83 -15.71
CA LYS A 113 -0.99 0.60 -15.65
C LYS A 113 -1.63 1.15 -14.38
N VAL A 114 -0.93 2.06 -13.73
CA VAL A 114 -1.37 2.63 -12.44
C VAL A 114 -1.53 4.13 -12.58
N TRP A 115 -2.61 4.65 -11.98
CA TRP A 115 -2.99 6.04 -12.02
C TRP A 115 -3.28 6.57 -10.63
N TRP A 116 -2.97 7.84 -10.41
CA TRP A 116 -3.39 8.62 -9.26
C TRP A 116 -4.08 9.89 -9.76
N GLY A 117 -5.41 9.99 -9.53
CA GLY A 117 -6.20 11.04 -10.16
C GLY A 117 -6.09 10.96 -11.69
N ASN A 118 -5.53 12.00 -12.30
CA ASN A 118 -5.27 12.08 -13.75
C ASN A 118 -3.83 11.71 -14.13
N ASP A 119 -2.96 11.49 -13.14
CA ASP A 119 -1.54 11.24 -13.38
C ASP A 119 -1.26 9.74 -13.59
N VAL A 120 -0.54 9.42 -14.66
CA VAL A 120 -0.04 8.06 -14.91
C VAL A 120 1.24 7.85 -14.13
N LEU A 121 1.23 6.91 -13.19
CA LEU A 121 2.40 6.61 -12.35
C LEU A 121 3.38 5.66 -13.03
N THR A 122 2.89 4.75 -13.86
CA THR A 122 3.71 3.72 -14.52
C THR A 122 3.78 3.94 -16.04
N THR A 123 4.90 4.53 -16.50
CA THR A 123 5.21 4.72 -17.91
C THR A 123 6.65 4.25 -18.18
N PRO A 124 6.85 3.12 -18.87
CA PRO A 124 5.85 2.19 -19.42
C PRO A 124 5.04 1.47 -18.34
N PRO A 125 3.92 0.78 -18.70
CA PRO A 125 3.19 -0.08 -17.77
C PRO A 125 4.09 -1.08 -17.08
N LEU A 126 3.74 -1.47 -15.83
CA LEU A 126 4.39 -2.59 -15.16
C LEU A 126 4.18 -3.85 -15.99
N LYS A 127 5.20 -4.66 -16.08
CA LYS A 127 5.18 -5.92 -16.82
C LYS A 127 6.35 -6.80 -16.36
N GLY A 128 6.29 -8.08 -16.66
CA GLY A 128 7.36 -9.00 -16.35
C GLY A 128 7.05 -10.41 -16.81
N PHE A 129 8.06 -11.26 -16.74
CA PHE A 129 7.93 -12.70 -16.93
C PHE A 129 8.40 -13.42 -15.68
N ASN A 130 7.58 -14.34 -15.18
CA ASN A 130 7.91 -15.19 -14.04
C ASN A 130 8.07 -16.63 -14.52
N ALA A 131 9.31 -17.12 -14.59
CA ALA A 131 9.65 -18.49 -14.98
C ALA A 131 9.59 -19.49 -13.82
N GLY A 132 9.48 -18.99 -12.57
CA GLY A 132 9.44 -19.82 -11.38
C GLY A 132 8.01 -20.23 -11.00
N PRO A 133 7.86 -21.19 -10.07
CA PRO A 133 6.55 -21.55 -9.56
C PRO A 133 5.97 -20.47 -8.64
N GLY A 134 4.68 -20.22 -8.77
CA GLY A 134 3.93 -19.31 -7.91
C GLY A 134 4.18 -17.82 -8.19
N ASN A 135 3.80 -16.97 -7.26
CA ASN A 135 3.97 -15.53 -7.36
C ASN A 135 5.40 -15.11 -7.03
N ASN A 136 5.88 -14.09 -7.74
CA ASN A 136 7.18 -13.44 -7.51
C ASN A 136 6.95 -11.95 -7.29
N TRP A 137 6.62 -11.59 -6.06
CA TRP A 137 6.19 -10.26 -5.67
C TRP A 137 7.34 -9.24 -5.68
N SER A 138 7.05 -8.06 -6.20
CA SER A 138 7.93 -6.89 -6.16
C SER A 138 7.13 -5.68 -5.67
N THR A 139 7.65 -4.96 -4.68
CA THR A 139 7.03 -3.75 -4.15
C THR A 139 7.38 -2.54 -5.01
N TYR A 140 6.38 -1.80 -5.42
CA TYR A 140 6.50 -0.51 -6.11
C TYR A 140 6.05 0.61 -5.19
N THR A 141 6.78 1.71 -5.20
CA THR A 141 6.50 2.88 -4.36
C THR A 141 6.53 4.16 -5.17
N PHE A 142 5.54 5.03 -4.98
CA PHE A 142 5.40 6.32 -5.64
C PHE A 142 5.09 7.40 -4.61
N LYS A 143 5.63 8.61 -4.82
CA LYS A 143 5.16 9.80 -4.10
C LYS A 143 4.05 10.45 -4.90
N VAL A 144 2.90 10.64 -4.26
CA VAL A 144 1.71 11.21 -4.88
C VAL A 144 1.22 12.42 -4.07
N LEU A 145 0.69 13.43 -4.77
CA LEU A 145 0.14 14.62 -4.13
C LEU A 145 -1.36 14.46 -3.95
N GLY A 146 -1.84 14.70 -2.74
CA GLY A 146 -3.27 14.70 -2.44
C GLY A 146 -3.97 15.94 -2.98
N THR A 147 -5.19 15.76 -3.50
CA THR A 147 -6.06 16.83 -4.00
C THR A 147 -7.38 16.96 -3.23
N GLY A 148 -7.63 16.07 -2.28
CA GLY A 148 -8.83 16.00 -1.43
C GLY A 148 -9.61 14.70 -1.59
N ASN A 149 -9.79 14.22 -2.81
CA ASN A 149 -10.45 12.94 -3.12
C ASN A 149 -9.84 12.37 -4.41
N ASP A 150 -8.85 11.53 -4.25
CA ASP A 150 -8.02 11.04 -5.34
C ASP A 150 -8.41 9.62 -5.74
N LYS A 151 -8.57 9.39 -7.04
CA LYS A 151 -8.83 8.06 -7.57
C LYS A 151 -7.54 7.29 -7.73
N LEU A 152 -7.35 6.21 -6.97
CA LEU A 152 -6.33 5.21 -7.22
C LEU A 152 -6.91 4.16 -8.17
N PHE A 153 -6.25 3.97 -9.33
CA PHE A 153 -6.77 3.13 -10.41
C PHE A 153 -5.67 2.23 -10.96
N PHE A 154 -5.98 0.94 -11.05
CA PHE A 154 -5.15 -0.09 -11.67
C PHE A 154 -5.90 -0.65 -12.87
N ASP A 155 -5.22 -0.72 -14.02
CA ASP A 155 -5.80 -1.10 -15.30
C ASP A 155 -4.94 -2.18 -15.97
N ALA A 156 -5.51 -3.36 -16.22
CA ALA A 156 -4.84 -4.40 -16.98
C ALA A 156 -4.74 -4.00 -18.44
N LEU A 157 -3.57 -4.17 -19.01
CA LEU A 157 -3.26 -3.87 -20.39
C LEU A 157 -2.57 -5.07 -21.06
N GLY A 158 -2.38 -4.98 -22.37
CA GLY A 158 -1.64 -6.00 -23.09
C GLY A 158 -2.52 -7.05 -23.75
N THR A 159 -2.03 -8.27 -23.80
CA THR A 159 -2.76 -9.37 -24.44
C THR A 159 -3.98 -9.70 -23.60
N ASN A 160 -5.14 -9.74 -24.25
CA ASN A 160 -6.44 -10.05 -23.62
C ASN A 160 -6.66 -11.56 -23.70
N ASP A 161 -6.09 -12.33 -22.79
CA ASP A 161 -6.03 -13.80 -22.85
C ASP A 161 -6.45 -14.49 -21.54
N SER A 162 -7.02 -13.75 -20.59
CA SER A 162 -7.43 -14.21 -19.25
C SER A 162 -6.26 -14.64 -18.37
N TYR A 163 -5.07 -14.09 -18.64
CA TYR A 163 -3.87 -14.29 -17.84
C TYR A 163 -3.16 -12.96 -17.62
N GLY A 164 -3.11 -12.48 -16.40
CA GLY A 164 -2.57 -11.15 -16.10
C GLY A 164 -1.68 -11.09 -14.88
N GLY A 165 -1.13 -9.91 -14.65
CA GLY A 165 -0.39 -9.61 -13.44
C GLY A 165 -1.30 -9.53 -12.21
N SER A 166 -0.74 -9.89 -11.08
CA SER A 166 -1.41 -9.89 -9.78
C SER A 166 -1.02 -8.66 -8.96
N LEU A 167 -1.95 -8.19 -8.12
CA LEU A 167 -1.77 -7.07 -7.19
C LEU A 167 -2.14 -7.49 -5.77
N ASP A 168 -1.40 -6.94 -4.79
CA ASP A 168 -1.64 -7.15 -3.38
C ASP A 168 -1.03 -6.03 -2.52
N ASN A 169 -1.33 -6.00 -1.21
CA ASN A 169 -0.69 -5.17 -0.20
C ASN A 169 -0.65 -3.68 -0.59
N ILE A 170 -1.78 -3.13 -1.05
CA ILE A 170 -1.91 -1.75 -1.52
C ILE A 170 -2.08 -0.83 -0.31
N ARG A 171 -1.25 0.22 -0.24
CA ARG A 171 -1.27 1.15 0.88
C ARG A 171 -0.93 2.58 0.44
N VAL A 172 -1.63 3.53 1.05
CA VAL A 172 -1.38 4.97 0.91
C VAL A 172 -1.22 5.56 2.30
N THR A 173 -0.07 6.16 2.58
CA THR A 173 0.24 6.73 3.89
C THR A 173 0.73 8.17 3.73
N ALA A 174 0.31 9.07 4.64
CA ALA A 174 0.77 10.45 4.59
C ALA A 174 2.28 10.52 4.88
N VAL A 175 3.00 11.35 4.12
CA VAL A 175 4.40 11.67 4.41
C VAL A 175 4.42 12.73 5.52
N PRO A 176 5.02 12.46 6.70
CA PRO A 176 5.07 13.43 7.78
C PRO A 176 5.84 14.68 7.34
N GLU A 177 5.24 15.86 7.57
CA GLU A 177 5.90 17.12 7.26
C GLU A 177 7.12 17.35 8.18
N PRO A 178 8.23 17.94 7.67
CA PRO A 178 9.40 18.25 8.47
C PRO A 178 9.09 19.11 9.71
N GLU A 179 8.08 19.98 9.61
CA GLU A 179 7.61 20.83 10.70
C GLU A 179 7.06 20.02 11.89
N THR A 180 6.43 18.88 11.65
CA THR A 180 5.93 17.97 12.70
C THR A 180 7.10 17.45 13.56
N TYR A 181 8.20 17.06 12.93
CA TYR A 181 9.42 16.64 13.64
C TYR A 181 10.08 17.80 14.38
N ALA A 182 10.12 18.99 13.77
CA ALA A 182 10.68 20.20 14.40
C ALA A 182 9.88 20.58 15.65
N MET A 183 8.55 20.56 15.59
CA MET A 183 7.67 20.83 16.74
C MET A 183 7.81 19.78 17.84
N LEU A 184 7.92 18.52 17.49
CA LEU A 184 8.16 17.44 18.46
C LEU A 184 9.50 17.63 19.17
N LEU A 185 10.56 17.92 18.45
CA LEU A 185 11.89 18.17 19.02
C LEU A 185 11.91 19.43 19.89
N ALA A 186 11.22 20.50 19.46
CA ALA A 186 11.09 21.73 20.26
C ALA A 186 10.33 21.46 21.58
N GLY A 187 9.23 20.69 21.51
CA GLY A 187 8.46 20.28 22.69
C GLY A 187 9.28 19.45 23.68
N LEU A 188 10.02 18.45 23.20
CA LEU A 188 10.93 17.64 24.01
C LEU A 188 12.07 18.46 24.61
N GLY A 189 12.64 19.40 23.85
CA GLY A 189 13.66 20.33 24.30
C GLY A 189 13.16 21.22 25.45
N MET A 190 11.94 21.76 25.36
CA MET A 190 11.33 22.55 26.44
C MET A 190 11.12 21.73 27.70
N ILE A 191 10.61 20.50 27.59
CA ILE A 191 10.41 19.60 28.75
C ILE A 191 11.75 19.27 29.40
N GLY A 192 12.79 18.97 28.62
CA GLY A 192 14.14 18.70 29.10
C GLY A 192 14.74 19.91 29.84
N PHE A 193 14.58 21.11 29.30
CA PHE A 193 15.01 22.35 29.93
C PHE A 193 14.32 22.64 31.26
N MET A 194 12.99 22.47 31.30
CA MET A 194 12.19 22.65 32.53
C MET A 194 12.56 21.65 33.61
N SER A 195 12.82 20.39 33.26
CA SER A 195 13.22 19.34 34.20
C SER A 195 14.58 19.62 34.84
N ARG A 196 15.50 20.19 34.06
CA ARG A 196 16.83 20.60 34.54
C ARG A 196 16.77 21.77 35.55
N ARG A 197 15.89 22.73 35.33
CA ARG A 197 15.66 23.86 36.22
C ARG A 197 15.11 23.45 37.60
N ARG A 198 14.25 22.42 37.66
CA ARG A 198 13.69 21.89 38.90
C ARG A 198 14.70 21.14 39.78
N LYS A 199 15.83 20.70 39.24
CA LYS A 199 16.89 20.00 39.99
C LYS A 199 17.96 20.94 40.52
N GLY A 200 17.90 22.23 40.20
CA GLY A 200 18.87 23.26 40.61
C GLY A 200 18.42 24.15 41.78
N ASN A 201 17.25 23.89 42.36
CA ASN A 201 16.76 24.53 43.59
C ASN A 201 16.65 23.41 44.69
#